data_12ad2122d24f8ba814c00958eb8cdd94
#
_entry.id   12ad2122d24f8ba814c00958eb8cdd94
#
_cell.length_a   1.000
_cell.length_b   1.000
_cell.length_c   1.000
_cell.angle_alpha   90.00
_cell.angle_beta   90.00
_cell.angle_gamma   90.00
#
_symmetry.space_group_name_H-M   'P 1'
#
loop_
_entity.id
_entity.type
_entity.pdbx_description
1 polymer ?
#
loop_
_entity_poly.entity_id
_entity_poly.type
_entity_poly.pdbx_seq_one_letter_code
_entity_poly.pdbx_strand_id
1 'polypeptide(L)'
;MGYGDVSAYNKDSHIQTRHIDQMAANGVMFTDAHSCSAVSTPTRYGILTGRYNWRSSLKSGVLYGYSHPIIPSTRSTMASMLKANGYTTACIGKWHLGWNWGTKPGHEKPDANALNDEDVDYSKPITNGPADLGFDYFYGFCGSLDMAPYVYIENRQPTTTQIGTVPAGKKPGFWRAGAIGNDFNHQDCLPNLTHRAVDYINRHAQDERPFFLYLPLPAPHTPILPAEAFKGKTGLGDYGDFVLMVDNVVGQVREALRRNGIDSNTIVVFTTDNGCSPAGGIPEMAAKGHHANYIWRGMKADLFDGGHRVPTIVEWVNGAGRGTCAQTVCLNDFYASFAALNHYTLKDNEAEDSYNILPLIRNPHHMPTIREATVHHSIRGEFAIRKGDWKLLCSPSSGGWSYPKPGVDKEAIAQLPPIQLYNMKDDPTESKNVYQEHPEIVSELKDLLQKYIREGRSTPGKAQSNDAVNKWEQIKGIMHDD
;
A
#
# COMPACT_ATOMS: atom_id res chain seq x y z
N MET A 1 -8.51 1.68 -4.06
CA MET A 1 -9.79 1.06 -3.67
C MET A 1 -10.09 1.44 -2.24
N GLY A 2 -11.27 1.98 -2.01
CA GLY A 2 -11.64 2.55 -0.72
C GLY A 2 -12.24 1.54 0.24
N TYR A 3 -12.27 1.92 1.51
CA TYR A 3 -12.90 1.15 2.59
C TYR A 3 -14.37 0.83 2.31
N GLY A 4 -15.09 1.80 1.75
CA GLY A 4 -16.52 1.68 1.44
C GLY A 4 -16.83 0.93 0.13
N ASP A 5 -15.82 0.60 -0.66
CA ASP A 5 -16.02 -0.20 -1.87
C ASP A 5 -16.30 -1.67 -1.56
N VAL A 6 -15.82 -2.16 -0.41
CA VAL A 6 -15.99 -3.55 0.03
C VAL A 6 -17.30 -3.71 0.77
N SER A 7 -18.20 -4.57 0.27
CA SER A 7 -19.53 -4.74 0.86
C SER A 7 -19.52 -5.31 2.29
N ALA A 8 -18.49 -6.06 2.69
CA ALA A 8 -18.34 -6.50 4.09
C ALA A 8 -18.09 -5.32 5.06
N TYR A 9 -17.51 -4.23 4.59
CA TYR A 9 -17.23 -3.01 5.37
C TYR A 9 -18.33 -1.97 5.27
N ASN A 10 -19.14 -2.03 4.22
CA ASN A 10 -20.16 -1.04 3.92
C ASN A 10 -21.39 -1.75 3.36
N LYS A 11 -22.39 -1.92 4.20
CA LYS A 11 -23.67 -2.56 3.81
C LYS A 11 -24.42 -1.81 2.71
N ASP A 12 -24.10 -0.52 2.53
CA ASP A 12 -24.69 0.32 1.49
C ASP A 12 -23.81 0.37 0.21
N SER A 13 -22.77 -0.46 0.14
CA SER A 13 -21.97 -0.58 -1.07
C SER A 13 -22.83 -1.13 -2.22
N HIS A 14 -22.71 -0.46 -3.37
CA HIS A 14 -23.34 -0.92 -4.61
C HIS A 14 -22.49 -1.98 -5.33
N ILE A 15 -21.33 -2.31 -4.78
CA ILE A 15 -20.43 -3.33 -5.31
C ILE A 15 -20.52 -4.56 -4.42
N GLN A 16 -21.02 -5.66 -4.97
CA GLN A 16 -21.14 -6.93 -4.23
C GLN A 16 -19.80 -7.69 -4.31
N THR A 17 -18.90 -7.39 -3.39
CA THR A 17 -17.56 -8.01 -3.30
C THR A 17 -17.64 -9.37 -2.60
N ARG A 18 -18.31 -10.34 -3.23
CA ARG A 18 -18.69 -11.63 -2.63
C ARG A 18 -17.51 -12.44 -2.15
N HIS A 19 -16.41 -12.46 -2.90
CA HIS A 19 -15.24 -13.26 -2.56
C HIS A 19 -14.45 -12.65 -1.39
N ILE A 20 -14.31 -11.32 -1.38
CA ILE A 20 -13.71 -10.60 -0.25
C ILE A 20 -14.58 -10.75 0.99
N ASP A 21 -15.91 -10.66 0.84
CA ASP A 21 -16.87 -10.82 1.94
C ASP A 21 -16.81 -12.23 2.56
N GLN A 22 -16.58 -13.25 1.75
CA GLN A 22 -16.38 -14.62 2.25
C GLN A 22 -15.09 -14.74 3.07
N MET A 23 -14.02 -14.06 2.68
CA MET A 23 -12.81 -13.98 3.50
C MET A 23 -13.11 -13.36 4.86
N ALA A 24 -13.88 -12.27 4.87
CA ALA A 24 -14.28 -11.59 6.10
C ALA A 24 -15.13 -12.50 7.01
N ALA A 25 -16.06 -13.26 6.43
CA ALA A 25 -16.92 -14.20 7.17
C ALA A 25 -16.11 -15.38 7.76
N ASN A 26 -15.05 -15.79 7.09
CA ASN A 26 -14.24 -16.95 7.49
C ASN A 26 -12.95 -16.58 8.23
N GLY A 27 -12.68 -15.30 8.43
CA GLY A 27 -11.45 -14.83 9.03
C GLY A 27 -11.63 -13.65 9.97
N VAL A 28 -10.56 -12.88 10.12
CA VAL A 28 -10.54 -11.65 10.93
C VAL A 28 -10.64 -10.44 10.02
N MET A 29 -11.64 -9.62 10.26
CA MET A 29 -11.87 -8.34 9.60
C MET A 29 -11.39 -7.20 10.51
N PHE A 30 -10.35 -6.51 10.11
CA PHE A 30 -9.82 -5.36 10.84
C PHE A 30 -10.58 -4.09 10.41
N THR A 31 -11.20 -3.39 11.35
CA THR A 31 -12.00 -2.19 11.05
C THR A 31 -11.20 -0.89 11.20
N ASP A 32 -10.03 -0.96 11.81
CA ASP A 32 -9.16 0.20 12.06
C ASP A 32 -7.73 -0.08 11.62
N ALA A 33 -7.58 -0.57 10.40
CA ALA A 33 -6.31 -0.85 9.78
C ALA A 33 -5.91 0.31 8.84
N HIS A 34 -4.64 0.69 8.92
CA HIS A 34 -4.11 1.84 8.17
C HIS A 34 -2.88 1.46 7.35
N SER A 35 -2.82 2.02 6.14
CA SER A 35 -1.54 2.12 5.44
C SER A 35 -0.67 3.20 6.09
N CYS A 36 0.64 3.06 6.03
CA CYS A 36 1.54 4.06 6.60
C CYS A 36 1.57 5.36 5.79
N SER A 37 1.09 5.32 4.56
CA SER A 37 0.96 6.49 3.68
C SER A 37 -0.34 6.40 2.90
N ALA A 38 -0.80 7.56 2.44
CA ALA A 38 -2.01 7.68 1.63
C ALA A 38 -1.77 7.49 0.13
N VAL A 39 -0.58 7.07 -0.28
CA VAL A 39 -0.23 6.77 -1.67
C VAL A 39 0.66 5.52 -1.78
N SER A 40 0.78 5.03 -3.01
CA SER A 40 1.24 3.70 -3.38
C SER A 40 2.68 3.36 -2.99
N THR A 41 3.68 4.06 -3.52
CA THR A 41 5.10 3.74 -3.28
C THR A 41 5.44 3.69 -1.78
N PRO A 42 5.11 4.73 -1.00
CA PRO A 42 5.41 4.71 0.44
C PRO A 42 4.75 3.56 1.19
N THR A 43 3.49 3.26 0.89
CA THR A 43 2.77 2.15 1.54
C THR A 43 3.42 0.81 1.23
N ARG A 44 3.80 0.57 -0.02
CA ARG A 44 4.46 -0.68 -0.44
C ARG A 44 5.83 -0.84 0.20
N TYR A 45 6.56 0.26 0.36
CA TYR A 45 7.79 0.29 1.14
C TYR A 45 7.54 -0.20 2.59
N GLY A 46 6.53 0.36 3.24
CA GLY A 46 6.18 -0.01 4.62
C GLY A 46 5.79 -1.47 4.77
N ILE A 47 4.98 -2.00 3.86
CA ILE A 47 4.56 -3.40 3.88
C ILE A 47 5.77 -4.33 3.79
N LEU A 48 6.66 -4.10 2.83
CA LEU A 48 7.78 -4.99 2.58
C LEU A 48 8.92 -4.87 3.58
N THR A 49 9.15 -3.68 4.14
CA THR A 49 10.27 -3.44 5.06
C THR A 49 9.87 -3.44 6.53
N GLY A 50 8.59 -3.35 6.85
CA GLY A 50 8.13 -3.14 8.23
C GLY A 50 8.57 -1.82 8.83
N ARG A 51 8.88 -0.83 8.00
CA ARG A 51 9.47 0.44 8.38
C ARG A 51 8.70 1.59 7.74
N TYR A 52 8.48 2.67 8.46
CA TYR A 52 7.81 3.82 7.89
C TYR A 52 8.56 4.40 6.68
N ASN A 53 7.81 4.75 5.65
CA ASN A 53 8.33 5.27 4.38
C ASN A 53 9.14 6.56 4.54
N TRP A 54 8.76 7.43 5.46
CA TRP A 54 9.42 8.71 5.68
C TRP A 54 10.84 8.57 6.28
N ARG A 55 11.20 7.37 6.73
CA ARG A 55 12.57 7.02 7.11
C ARG A 55 13.48 6.79 5.90
N SER A 56 12.89 6.52 4.73
CA SER A 56 13.62 6.31 3.46
C SER A 56 14.06 7.63 2.82
N SER A 57 14.75 7.54 1.72
CA SER A 57 15.15 8.71 0.91
C SER A 57 13.96 9.44 0.28
N LEU A 58 12.82 8.77 0.09
CA LEU A 58 11.63 9.38 -0.51
C LEU A 58 10.81 10.12 0.55
N LYS A 59 10.89 11.44 0.56
CA LYS A 59 10.23 12.29 1.58
C LYS A 59 8.82 12.71 1.19
N SER A 60 8.46 12.62 -0.08
CA SER A 60 7.13 12.95 -0.59
C SER A 60 6.89 12.30 -1.95
N GLY A 61 5.63 12.21 -2.37
CA GLY A 61 5.26 11.70 -3.69
C GLY A 61 5.41 10.19 -3.83
N VAL A 62 5.53 9.78 -5.08
CA VAL A 62 5.69 8.39 -5.50
C VAL A 62 6.80 8.29 -6.53
N LEU A 63 7.31 7.09 -6.75
CA LEU A 63 8.26 6.81 -7.83
C LEU A 63 7.52 6.68 -9.17
N TYR A 64 8.30 6.76 -10.25
CA TYR A 64 7.85 6.59 -11.62
C TYR A 64 8.57 5.40 -12.27
N GLY A 65 8.27 5.12 -13.53
CA GLY A 65 8.75 3.92 -14.21
C GLY A 65 10.26 3.85 -14.42
N TYR A 66 10.95 4.98 -14.41
CA TYR A 66 12.41 5.04 -14.55
C TYR A 66 13.14 5.44 -13.27
N SER A 67 12.45 5.53 -12.15
CA SER A 67 13.05 5.90 -10.87
C SER A 67 14.02 4.84 -10.34
N HIS A 68 15.07 5.30 -9.70
CA HIS A 68 16.00 4.42 -8.98
C HIS A 68 15.34 3.79 -7.74
N PRO A 69 15.87 2.68 -7.23
CA PRO A 69 15.27 1.96 -6.11
C PRO A 69 15.38 2.76 -4.80
N ILE A 70 14.30 2.68 -3.98
CA ILE A 70 14.30 3.27 -2.63
C ILE A 70 14.63 2.27 -1.53
N ILE A 71 14.58 0.96 -1.82
CA ILE A 71 15.00 -0.07 -0.86
C ILE A 71 16.46 -0.42 -1.16
N PRO A 72 17.41 -0.07 -0.27
CA PRO A 72 18.79 -0.50 -0.44
C PRO A 72 18.90 -2.04 -0.45
N SER A 73 19.81 -2.58 -1.24
CA SER A 73 20.02 -4.04 -1.34
C SER A 73 20.40 -4.68 0.00
N THR A 74 20.91 -3.89 0.94
CA THR A 74 21.28 -4.33 2.28
C THR A 74 20.11 -4.38 3.27
N ARG A 75 18.95 -3.84 2.91
CA ARG A 75 17.80 -3.83 3.79
C ARG A 75 17.01 -5.12 3.68
N SER A 76 16.75 -5.73 4.82
CA SER A 76 15.87 -6.89 4.92
C SER A 76 14.44 -6.53 4.53
N THR A 77 13.79 -7.41 3.78
CA THR A 77 12.38 -7.32 3.43
C THR A 77 11.62 -8.50 4.01
N MET A 78 10.30 -8.39 4.02
CA MET A 78 9.43 -9.53 4.40
C MET A 78 9.76 -10.78 3.54
N ALA A 79 10.04 -10.59 2.26
CA ALA A 79 10.42 -11.67 1.36
C ALA A 79 11.76 -12.31 1.75
N SER A 80 12.80 -11.49 1.99
CA SER A 80 14.11 -12.02 2.39
C SER A 80 14.05 -12.72 3.75
N MET A 81 13.27 -12.20 4.69
CA MET A 81 13.05 -12.81 6.01
C MET A 81 12.37 -14.17 5.87
N LEU A 82 11.28 -14.26 5.10
CA LEU A 82 10.57 -15.52 4.89
C LEU A 82 11.41 -16.53 4.10
N LYS A 83 12.14 -16.09 3.09
CA LYS A 83 13.08 -16.96 2.36
C LYS A 83 14.13 -17.56 3.29
N ALA A 84 14.71 -16.76 4.17
CA ALA A 84 15.67 -17.22 5.18
C ALA A 84 15.06 -18.22 6.16
N ASN A 85 13.74 -18.24 6.31
CA ASN A 85 12.99 -19.15 7.16
C ASN A 85 12.32 -20.30 6.39
N GLY A 86 12.80 -20.59 5.19
CA GLY A 86 12.43 -21.81 4.46
C GLY A 86 11.30 -21.65 3.44
N TYR A 87 10.82 -20.43 3.17
CA TYR A 87 9.81 -20.17 2.14
C TYR A 87 10.43 -20.05 0.76
N THR A 88 9.69 -20.49 -0.27
CA THR A 88 9.85 -19.97 -1.61
C THR A 88 9.06 -18.66 -1.71
N THR A 89 9.55 -17.69 -2.47
CA THR A 89 8.98 -16.35 -2.48
C THR A 89 8.73 -15.86 -3.89
N ALA A 90 7.57 -15.23 -4.10
CA ALA A 90 7.21 -14.66 -5.40
C ALA A 90 6.53 -13.30 -5.25
N CYS A 91 6.80 -12.42 -6.21
CA CYS A 91 6.07 -11.17 -6.41
C CYS A 91 5.52 -11.16 -7.83
N ILE A 92 4.22 -11.01 -7.97
CA ILE A 92 3.53 -10.94 -9.25
C ILE A 92 2.69 -9.67 -9.28
N GLY A 93 3.05 -8.69 -10.11
CA GLY A 93 2.28 -7.48 -10.25
C GLY A 93 3.09 -6.18 -10.32
N LYS A 94 2.48 -5.13 -9.81
CA LYS A 94 3.02 -3.77 -9.74
C LYS A 94 4.06 -3.66 -8.63
N TRP A 95 5.30 -3.32 -8.99
CA TRP A 95 6.37 -3.13 -8.00
C TRP A 95 6.31 -1.75 -7.33
N HIS A 96 6.49 -0.71 -8.10
CA HIS A 96 6.41 0.70 -7.71
C HIS A 96 7.38 1.14 -6.59
N LEU A 97 8.53 0.48 -6.51
CA LEU A 97 9.59 0.77 -5.52
C LEU A 97 10.93 1.09 -6.18
N GLY A 98 10.92 1.22 -7.51
CA GLY A 98 12.11 1.50 -8.30
C GLY A 98 13.03 0.30 -8.43
N TRP A 99 13.88 0.34 -9.42
CA TRP A 99 15.01 -0.55 -9.64
C TRP A 99 16.02 0.11 -10.56
N ASN A 100 17.18 -0.49 -10.72
CA ASN A 100 18.14 -0.02 -11.69
C ASN A 100 17.88 -0.73 -13.03
N TRP A 101 17.45 0.03 -14.03
CA TRP A 101 17.39 -0.46 -15.41
C TRP A 101 18.79 -0.69 -15.96
N GLY A 102 18.96 -1.69 -16.82
CA GLY A 102 20.16 -1.82 -17.64
C GLY A 102 20.29 -0.60 -18.56
N THR A 103 21.47 -0.04 -18.65
CA THR A 103 21.70 1.20 -19.42
C THR A 103 22.55 0.96 -20.65
N LYS A 104 22.39 1.83 -21.65
CA LYS A 104 23.30 1.93 -22.78
C LYS A 104 24.66 2.39 -22.30
N PRO A 105 25.78 2.04 -22.97
CA PRO A 105 27.11 2.48 -22.57
C PRO A 105 27.17 4.02 -22.45
N GLY A 106 27.67 4.51 -21.30
CA GLY A 106 27.79 5.94 -21.01
C GLY A 106 26.50 6.67 -20.62
N HIS A 107 25.37 5.93 -20.47
CA HIS A 107 24.10 6.50 -20.08
C HIS A 107 23.75 6.29 -18.61
N GLU A 108 24.69 5.81 -17.80
CA GLU A 108 24.51 5.65 -16.36
C GLU A 108 24.34 7.02 -15.69
N LYS A 109 23.34 7.15 -14.82
CA LYS A 109 23.01 8.39 -14.10
C LYS A 109 22.71 8.10 -12.63
N PRO A 110 23.70 7.62 -11.85
CA PRO A 110 23.46 7.19 -10.46
C PRO A 110 23.06 8.34 -9.53
N ASP A 111 23.47 9.56 -9.84
CA ASP A 111 23.15 10.75 -9.03
C ASP A 111 21.84 11.43 -9.40
N ALA A 112 21.19 10.99 -10.49
CA ALA A 112 19.88 11.48 -10.87
C ALA A 112 18.77 10.73 -10.10
N ASN A 113 17.59 11.35 -9.95
CA ASN A 113 16.44 10.69 -9.33
C ASN A 113 15.86 9.57 -10.20
N ALA A 114 16.02 9.68 -11.52
CA ALA A 114 15.52 8.73 -12.50
C ALA A 114 16.33 8.78 -13.80
N LEU A 115 16.24 7.70 -14.57
CA LEU A 115 16.67 7.65 -15.97
C LEU A 115 15.59 8.24 -16.87
N ASN A 116 15.92 8.39 -18.17
CA ASN A 116 14.97 8.61 -19.25
C ASN A 116 14.91 7.36 -20.12
N ASP A 117 13.89 7.26 -20.98
CA ASP A 117 13.73 6.11 -21.88
C ASP A 117 14.96 5.88 -22.77
N GLU A 118 15.58 6.95 -23.28
CA GLU A 118 16.77 6.91 -24.12
C GLU A 118 18.01 6.30 -23.45
N ASP A 119 18.04 6.29 -22.10
CA ASP A 119 19.16 5.73 -21.33
C ASP A 119 19.09 4.21 -21.20
N VAL A 120 17.92 3.62 -21.40
CA VAL A 120 17.66 2.21 -21.08
C VAL A 120 17.98 1.28 -22.24
N ASP A 121 18.69 0.22 -21.92
CA ASP A 121 18.92 -0.92 -22.80
C ASP A 121 18.04 -2.10 -22.34
N TYR A 122 16.91 -2.29 -23.01
CA TYR A 122 15.93 -3.34 -22.66
C TYR A 122 16.41 -4.77 -22.94
N SER A 123 17.59 -4.97 -23.51
CA SER A 123 18.22 -6.28 -23.63
C SER A 123 18.98 -6.72 -22.38
N LYS A 124 19.23 -5.77 -21.47
CA LYS A 124 20.00 -6.01 -20.25
C LYS A 124 19.07 -6.30 -19.06
N PRO A 125 19.53 -7.10 -18.07
CA PRO A 125 18.79 -7.33 -16.85
C PRO A 125 18.72 -6.05 -16.00
N ILE A 126 17.65 -5.97 -15.19
CA ILE A 126 17.54 -5.01 -14.10
C ILE A 126 18.38 -5.47 -12.90
N THR A 127 18.76 -4.54 -12.04
CA THR A 127 19.41 -4.83 -10.76
C THR A 127 18.71 -4.08 -9.62
N ASN A 128 18.93 -4.54 -8.40
CA ASN A 128 18.30 -4.02 -7.18
C ASN A 128 16.77 -3.94 -7.31
N GLY A 129 16.19 -4.92 -7.96
CA GLY A 129 14.76 -5.13 -8.08
C GLY A 129 14.26 -6.23 -7.15
N PRO A 130 13.05 -6.76 -7.38
CA PRO A 130 12.45 -7.77 -6.50
C PRO A 130 13.32 -9.00 -6.29
N ALA A 131 13.99 -9.50 -7.32
CA ALA A 131 14.83 -10.69 -7.23
C ALA A 131 16.09 -10.47 -6.35
N ASP A 132 16.51 -9.22 -6.17
CA ASP A 132 17.64 -8.87 -5.29
C ASP A 132 17.18 -8.56 -3.86
N LEU A 133 15.86 -8.43 -3.65
CA LEU A 133 15.24 -8.06 -2.38
C LEU A 133 14.47 -9.21 -1.72
N GLY A 134 14.79 -10.46 -2.10
CA GLY A 134 14.30 -11.65 -1.42
C GLY A 134 13.25 -12.44 -2.18
N PHE A 135 12.83 -12.04 -3.38
CA PHE A 135 11.89 -12.80 -4.19
C PHE A 135 12.62 -13.78 -5.13
N ASP A 136 12.33 -15.07 -5.00
CA ASP A 136 12.84 -16.11 -5.90
C ASP A 136 12.28 -15.96 -7.32
N TYR A 137 11.04 -15.51 -7.42
CA TYR A 137 10.34 -15.29 -8.68
C TYR A 137 9.71 -13.91 -8.69
N PHE A 138 9.86 -13.22 -9.82
CA PHE A 138 9.17 -11.96 -10.10
C PHE A 138 8.57 -11.98 -11.49
N TYR A 139 7.34 -11.52 -11.60
CA TYR A 139 6.72 -11.17 -12.87
C TYR A 139 5.86 -9.92 -12.68
N GLY A 140 6.16 -8.87 -13.43
CA GLY A 140 5.41 -7.63 -13.29
C GLY A 140 6.09 -6.47 -14.01
N PHE A 141 5.86 -5.27 -13.50
CA PHE A 141 6.36 -4.03 -14.11
C PHE A 141 6.76 -3.00 -13.04
N CYS A 142 7.49 -1.99 -13.46
CA CYS A 142 8.22 -1.10 -12.56
C CYS A 142 7.33 -0.12 -11.79
N GLY A 143 6.55 0.68 -12.51
CA GLY A 143 5.76 1.76 -11.94
C GLY A 143 4.30 1.39 -11.74
N SER A 144 3.42 2.38 -11.80
CA SER A 144 1.99 2.19 -11.90
C SER A 144 1.61 1.90 -13.37
N LEU A 145 0.44 1.30 -13.59
CA LEU A 145 0.03 0.90 -14.96
C LEU A 145 -0.25 2.09 -15.89
N ASP A 146 -0.30 3.30 -15.36
CA ASP A 146 -0.40 4.54 -16.12
C ASP A 146 0.95 5.22 -16.40
N MET A 147 2.06 4.59 -15.99
CA MET A 147 3.42 5.12 -16.09
C MET A 147 4.28 4.26 -17.01
N ALA A 148 4.83 4.86 -18.08
CA ALA A 148 5.82 4.18 -18.92
C ALA A 148 7.15 3.96 -18.14
N PRO A 149 7.95 2.95 -18.49
CA PRO A 149 7.78 2.02 -19.61
C PRO A 149 6.81 0.88 -19.29
N TYR A 150 6.00 0.50 -20.26
CA TYR A 150 5.07 -0.63 -20.15
C TYR A 150 5.77 -1.88 -20.64
N VAL A 151 6.62 -2.42 -19.79
CA VAL A 151 7.49 -3.58 -20.08
C VAL A 151 7.41 -4.56 -18.93
N TYR A 152 7.05 -5.80 -19.22
CA TYR A 152 7.11 -6.86 -18.24
C TYR A 152 8.56 -7.28 -17.98
N ILE A 153 8.83 -7.53 -16.72
CA ILE A 153 10.09 -8.16 -16.29
C ILE A 153 9.73 -9.53 -15.72
N GLU A 154 10.46 -10.55 -16.12
CA GLU A 154 10.45 -11.87 -15.48
C GLU A 154 11.79 -12.09 -14.79
N ASN A 155 11.76 -12.22 -13.47
CA ASN A 155 12.92 -12.24 -12.60
C ASN A 155 13.75 -10.94 -12.71
N ARG A 156 14.75 -10.91 -13.57
CA ARG A 156 15.57 -9.72 -13.84
C ARG A 156 15.51 -9.25 -15.28
N GLN A 157 14.92 -10.05 -16.16
CA GLN A 157 15.02 -9.83 -17.59
C GLN A 157 13.72 -9.28 -18.17
N PRO A 158 13.77 -8.20 -18.96
CA PRO A 158 12.63 -7.81 -19.79
C PRO A 158 12.15 -9.00 -20.65
N THR A 159 10.84 -9.18 -20.73
CA THR A 159 10.25 -10.32 -21.47
C THR A 159 10.36 -10.18 -22.97
N THR A 160 10.68 -8.99 -23.46
CA THR A 160 10.90 -8.69 -24.88
C THR A 160 11.94 -7.60 -25.05
N THR A 161 12.65 -7.64 -26.17
CA THR A 161 13.52 -6.55 -26.63
C THR A 161 12.86 -5.71 -27.72
N GLN A 162 11.67 -6.09 -28.17
CA GLN A 162 10.90 -5.36 -29.18
C GLN A 162 10.06 -4.28 -28.51
N ILE A 163 10.66 -3.13 -28.37
CA ILE A 163 10.07 -1.98 -27.68
C ILE A 163 9.63 -0.94 -28.71
N GLY A 164 8.33 -0.61 -28.68
CA GLY A 164 7.73 0.46 -29.45
C GLY A 164 7.32 1.62 -28.56
N THR A 165 6.42 2.44 -29.06
CA THR A 165 5.82 3.55 -28.33
C THR A 165 4.29 3.47 -28.40
N VAL A 166 3.65 3.93 -27.34
CA VAL A 166 2.19 4.04 -27.26
C VAL A 166 1.81 5.49 -26.97
N PRO A 167 0.78 6.06 -27.66
CA PRO A 167 0.26 7.36 -27.31
C PRO A 167 -0.47 7.32 -25.97
N ALA A 168 -0.70 8.50 -25.35
CA ALA A 168 -1.47 8.60 -24.13
C ALA A 168 -2.89 8.03 -24.30
N GLY A 169 -3.34 7.29 -23.31
CA GLY A 169 -4.71 6.78 -23.24
C GLY A 169 -5.71 7.87 -22.87
N LYS A 170 -6.98 7.66 -23.19
CA LYS A 170 -8.07 8.58 -22.86
C LYS A 170 -8.77 8.15 -21.56
N LYS A 171 -9.22 9.12 -20.77
CA LYS A 171 -10.01 8.84 -19.55
C LYS A 171 -11.29 8.04 -19.90
N PRO A 172 -11.72 7.09 -19.05
CA PRO A 172 -11.14 6.68 -17.75
C PRO A 172 -9.91 5.76 -17.87
N GLY A 173 -9.63 5.23 -19.07
CA GLY A 173 -8.49 4.36 -19.36
C GLY A 173 -7.20 5.15 -19.62
N PHE A 174 -6.92 6.17 -18.83
CA PHE A 174 -5.75 7.03 -19.02
C PHE A 174 -4.45 6.33 -18.66
N TRP A 175 -3.47 6.43 -19.54
CA TRP A 175 -2.05 6.18 -19.28
C TRP A 175 -1.20 7.22 -20.02
N ARG A 176 0.02 7.42 -19.52
CA ARG A 176 0.97 8.34 -20.17
C ARG A 176 1.56 7.71 -21.42
N ALA A 177 1.81 8.52 -22.45
CA ALA A 177 2.56 8.08 -23.62
C ALA A 177 3.95 7.61 -23.23
N GLY A 178 4.50 6.64 -23.94
CA GLY A 178 5.87 6.18 -23.72
C GLY A 178 6.18 4.83 -24.32
N ALA A 179 7.27 4.25 -23.87
CA ALA A 179 7.76 2.95 -24.33
C ALA A 179 6.83 1.81 -23.92
N ILE A 180 6.66 0.85 -24.81
CA ILE A 180 5.83 -0.33 -24.58
C ILE A 180 6.45 -1.57 -25.28
N GLY A 181 6.51 -2.68 -24.55
CA GLY A 181 6.89 -3.97 -25.13
C GLY A 181 5.79 -4.51 -26.05
N ASN A 182 6.19 -5.27 -27.07
CA ASN A 182 5.26 -5.86 -28.03
C ASN A 182 4.32 -6.93 -27.42
N ASP A 183 4.65 -7.42 -26.23
CA ASP A 183 3.85 -8.37 -25.44
C ASP A 183 3.01 -7.70 -24.35
N PHE A 184 2.99 -6.37 -24.28
CA PHE A 184 2.25 -5.62 -23.27
C PHE A 184 0.97 -5.03 -23.83
N ASN A 185 -0.14 -5.29 -23.14
CA ASN A 185 -1.43 -4.69 -23.42
C ASN A 185 -2.08 -4.30 -22.09
N HIS A 186 -2.41 -3.02 -21.94
CA HIS A 186 -2.99 -2.51 -20.68
C HIS A 186 -4.28 -3.23 -20.29
N GLN A 187 -5.16 -3.53 -21.26
CA GLN A 187 -6.43 -4.21 -21.01
C GLN A 187 -6.23 -5.64 -20.48
N ASP A 188 -5.18 -6.31 -20.92
CA ASP A 188 -4.90 -7.70 -20.57
C ASP A 188 -4.03 -7.82 -19.30
N CYS A 189 -3.55 -6.73 -18.75
CA CYS A 189 -2.59 -6.76 -17.65
C CYS A 189 -3.14 -7.48 -16.41
N LEU A 190 -4.31 -7.08 -15.90
CA LEU A 190 -4.89 -7.72 -14.72
C LEU A 190 -5.21 -9.20 -14.94
N PRO A 191 -5.85 -9.62 -16.04
CA PRO A 191 -6.03 -11.04 -16.34
C PRO A 191 -4.72 -11.82 -16.46
N ASN A 192 -3.70 -11.25 -17.07
CA ASN A 192 -2.38 -11.87 -17.20
C ASN A 192 -1.72 -12.12 -15.84
N LEU A 193 -1.72 -11.11 -14.98
CA LEU A 193 -1.18 -11.24 -13.61
C LEU A 193 -1.96 -12.27 -12.79
N THR A 194 -3.28 -12.29 -12.92
CA THR A 194 -4.14 -13.26 -12.24
C THR A 194 -3.83 -14.69 -12.68
N HIS A 195 -3.70 -14.90 -13.98
CA HIS A 195 -3.33 -16.20 -14.55
C HIS A 195 -1.96 -16.67 -14.03
N ARG A 196 -0.98 -15.77 -13.99
CA ARG A 196 0.36 -16.06 -13.44
C ARG A 196 0.32 -16.43 -11.96
N ALA A 197 -0.51 -15.74 -11.18
CA ALA A 197 -0.67 -16.04 -9.77
C ALA A 197 -1.31 -17.41 -9.54
N VAL A 198 -2.37 -17.72 -10.26
CA VAL A 198 -3.04 -19.04 -10.20
C VAL A 198 -2.08 -20.16 -10.64
N ASP A 199 -1.33 -19.95 -11.72
CA ASP A 199 -0.33 -20.90 -12.22
C ASP A 199 0.80 -21.11 -11.18
N TYR A 200 1.26 -20.05 -10.52
CA TYR A 200 2.24 -20.14 -9.44
C TYR A 200 1.72 -21.02 -8.28
N ILE A 201 0.49 -20.78 -7.85
CA ILE A 201 -0.15 -21.59 -6.81
C ILE A 201 -0.23 -23.07 -7.24
N ASN A 202 -0.70 -23.34 -8.45
CA ASN A 202 -0.81 -24.70 -8.97
C ASN A 202 0.53 -25.43 -8.99
N ARG A 203 1.61 -24.75 -9.37
CA ARG A 203 2.96 -25.33 -9.45
C ARG A 203 3.59 -25.59 -8.10
N HIS A 204 3.32 -24.74 -7.11
CA HIS A 204 4.00 -24.77 -5.81
C HIS A 204 3.16 -25.37 -4.67
N ALA A 205 1.90 -25.71 -4.93
CA ALA A 205 0.97 -26.19 -3.91
C ALA A 205 1.43 -27.47 -3.21
N GLN A 206 2.17 -28.34 -3.90
CA GLN A 206 2.62 -29.64 -3.37
C GLN A 206 4.12 -29.63 -3.01
N ASP A 207 4.78 -28.48 -3.06
CA ASP A 207 6.17 -28.36 -2.65
C ASP A 207 6.32 -28.60 -1.14
N GLU A 208 7.45 -29.16 -0.73
CA GLU A 208 7.77 -29.35 0.69
C GLU A 208 7.93 -28.01 1.42
N ARG A 209 8.43 -26.99 0.72
CA ARG A 209 8.56 -25.64 1.26
C ARG A 209 7.25 -24.89 1.11
N PRO A 210 6.82 -24.16 2.14
CA PRO A 210 5.73 -23.22 1.98
C PRO A 210 6.11 -22.09 1.03
N PHE A 211 5.13 -21.42 0.45
CA PHE A 211 5.39 -20.24 -0.38
C PHE A 211 4.83 -18.96 0.24
N PHE A 212 5.49 -17.86 -0.08
CA PHE A 212 4.99 -16.51 0.09
C PHE A 212 4.75 -15.90 -1.29
N LEU A 213 3.49 -15.54 -1.57
CA LEU A 213 3.11 -14.85 -2.80
C LEU A 213 2.63 -13.44 -2.45
N TYR A 214 3.42 -12.44 -2.86
CA TYR A 214 3.02 -11.04 -2.86
C TYR A 214 2.40 -10.73 -4.22
N LEU A 215 1.10 -10.36 -4.22
CA LEU A 215 0.30 -10.13 -5.43
C LEU A 215 -0.20 -8.68 -5.46
N PRO A 216 0.66 -7.69 -5.73
CA PRO A 216 0.28 -6.29 -5.78
C PRO A 216 -0.40 -5.95 -7.11
N LEU A 217 -1.73 -5.97 -7.13
CA LEU A 217 -2.51 -5.71 -8.33
C LEU A 217 -2.41 -4.23 -8.75
N PRO A 218 -2.39 -3.93 -10.07
CA PRO A 218 -2.46 -2.56 -10.58
C PRO A 218 -3.89 -1.97 -10.52
N ALA A 219 -4.89 -2.79 -10.23
CA ALA A 219 -6.31 -2.43 -10.21
C ALA A 219 -6.79 -2.16 -8.77
N PRO A 220 -7.77 -1.27 -8.56
CA PRO A 220 -8.54 -0.52 -9.58
C PRO A 220 -7.94 0.86 -9.94
N HIS A 221 -6.63 1.04 -9.85
CA HIS A 221 -5.92 2.25 -10.28
C HIS A 221 -6.08 2.50 -11.79
N THR A 222 -5.90 3.75 -12.21
CA THR A 222 -5.81 4.09 -13.65
C THR A 222 -4.66 3.33 -14.33
N PRO A 223 -4.85 2.92 -15.59
CA PRO A 223 -6.06 2.99 -16.41
C PRO A 223 -7.17 2.10 -15.88
N ILE A 224 -8.38 2.66 -15.80
CA ILE A 224 -9.57 1.94 -15.31
C ILE A 224 -10.15 1.16 -16.49
N LEU A 225 -9.89 -0.13 -16.53
CA LEU A 225 -10.13 -0.99 -17.69
C LEU A 225 -10.86 -2.28 -17.29
N PRO A 226 -12.13 -2.21 -16.86
CA PRO A 226 -12.88 -3.42 -16.59
C PRO A 226 -13.06 -4.23 -17.88
N ALA A 227 -12.93 -5.55 -17.79
CA ALA A 227 -13.24 -6.43 -18.91
C ALA A 227 -14.74 -6.40 -19.23
N GLU A 228 -15.10 -6.71 -20.49
CA GLU A 228 -16.49 -6.70 -20.96
C GLU A 228 -17.44 -7.50 -20.06
N ALA A 229 -16.97 -8.62 -19.51
CA ALA A 229 -17.76 -9.46 -18.60
C ALA A 229 -18.23 -8.74 -17.32
N PHE A 230 -17.58 -7.64 -16.96
CA PHE A 230 -17.88 -6.86 -15.75
C PHE A 230 -18.59 -5.54 -16.03
N LYS A 231 -18.54 -5.04 -17.25
CA LYS A 231 -19.12 -3.74 -17.61
C LYS A 231 -20.63 -3.69 -17.35
N GLY A 232 -21.05 -2.59 -16.72
CA GLY A 232 -22.46 -2.32 -16.40
C GLY A 232 -23.00 -3.08 -15.19
N LYS A 233 -22.20 -3.92 -14.54
CA LYS A 233 -22.69 -4.80 -13.46
C LYS A 233 -22.96 -4.09 -12.14
N THR A 234 -22.23 -3.01 -11.84
CA THR A 234 -22.40 -2.29 -10.58
C THR A 234 -23.34 -1.10 -10.67
N GLY A 235 -23.56 -0.57 -11.86
CA GLY A 235 -24.29 0.68 -12.06
C GLY A 235 -23.50 1.93 -11.64
N LEU A 236 -22.24 1.78 -11.25
CA LEU A 236 -21.36 2.88 -10.81
C LEU A 236 -20.39 3.36 -11.88
N GLY A 237 -20.43 2.78 -13.07
CA GLY A 237 -19.48 3.05 -14.13
C GLY A 237 -18.22 2.17 -14.05
N ASP A 238 -17.22 2.50 -14.83
CA ASP A 238 -16.05 1.65 -15.04
C ASP A 238 -15.27 1.37 -13.75
N TYR A 239 -15.17 2.33 -12.85
CA TYR A 239 -14.46 2.13 -11.59
C TYR A 239 -15.12 1.07 -10.71
N GLY A 240 -16.42 1.16 -10.49
CA GLY A 240 -17.17 0.16 -9.72
C GLY A 240 -17.07 -1.23 -10.33
N ASP A 241 -17.18 -1.31 -11.66
CA ASP A 241 -17.06 -2.56 -12.40
C ASP A 241 -15.63 -3.14 -12.30
N PHE A 242 -14.63 -2.27 -12.26
CA PHE A 242 -13.22 -2.68 -12.08
C PHE A 242 -12.93 -3.19 -10.66
N VAL A 243 -13.55 -2.59 -9.65
CA VAL A 243 -13.52 -3.12 -8.27
C VAL A 243 -14.15 -4.51 -8.20
N LEU A 244 -15.26 -4.72 -8.90
CA LEU A 244 -15.89 -6.03 -8.99
C LEU A 244 -14.96 -7.06 -9.66
N MET A 245 -14.20 -6.64 -10.66
CA MET A 245 -13.18 -7.48 -11.29
C MET A 245 -12.03 -7.82 -10.33
N VAL A 246 -11.62 -6.90 -9.45
CA VAL A 246 -10.65 -7.18 -8.38
C VAL A 246 -11.19 -8.24 -7.42
N ASP A 247 -12.45 -8.15 -7.03
CA ASP A 247 -13.09 -9.19 -6.22
C ASP A 247 -13.04 -10.57 -6.91
N ASN A 248 -13.23 -10.60 -8.23
CA ASN A 248 -13.11 -11.82 -9.01
C ASN A 248 -11.69 -12.39 -8.98
N VAL A 249 -10.66 -11.55 -8.98
CA VAL A 249 -9.26 -11.99 -8.82
C VAL A 249 -9.08 -12.70 -7.47
N VAL A 250 -9.62 -12.13 -6.41
CA VAL A 250 -9.60 -12.76 -5.07
C VAL A 250 -10.29 -14.12 -5.11
N GLY A 251 -11.42 -14.21 -5.79
CA GLY A 251 -12.15 -15.47 -5.99
C GLY A 251 -11.32 -16.52 -6.72
N GLN A 252 -10.61 -16.14 -7.77
CA GLN A 252 -9.76 -17.05 -8.53
C GLN A 252 -8.56 -17.56 -7.71
N VAL A 253 -7.94 -16.71 -6.94
CA VAL A 253 -6.84 -17.09 -6.03
C VAL A 253 -7.33 -18.08 -4.97
N ARG A 254 -8.44 -17.77 -4.30
CA ARG A 254 -9.04 -18.65 -3.29
C ARG A 254 -9.45 -20.01 -3.88
N GLU A 255 -10.01 -20.01 -5.08
CA GLU A 255 -10.38 -21.25 -5.77
C GLU A 255 -9.16 -22.09 -6.14
N ALA A 256 -8.05 -21.47 -6.55
CA ALA A 256 -6.82 -22.18 -6.82
C ALA A 256 -6.26 -22.87 -5.56
N LEU A 257 -6.31 -22.19 -4.42
CA LEU A 257 -5.91 -22.76 -3.13
C LEU A 257 -6.82 -23.95 -2.76
N ARG A 258 -8.11 -23.80 -2.91
CA ARG A 258 -9.11 -24.84 -2.61
C ARG A 258 -8.92 -26.08 -3.49
N ARG A 259 -8.78 -25.89 -4.80
CA ARG A 259 -8.59 -27.01 -5.76
C ARG A 259 -7.31 -27.79 -5.50
N ASN A 260 -6.28 -27.12 -4.99
CA ASN A 260 -5.02 -27.76 -4.61
C ASN A 260 -5.02 -28.32 -3.19
N GLY A 261 -6.13 -28.19 -2.45
CA GLY A 261 -6.26 -28.73 -1.08
C GLY A 261 -5.39 -28.03 -0.04
N ILE A 262 -4.98 -26.80 -0.27
CA ILE A 262 -4.09 -26.05 0.63
C ILE A 262 -4.73 -24.82 1.25
N ASP A 263 -5.99 -24.57 0.97
CA ASP A 263 -6.73 -23.40 1.46
C ASP A 263 -6.79 -23.33 2.99
N SER A 264 -6.94 -24.45 3.69
CA SER A 264 -6.97 -24.49 5.15
C SER A 264 -5.61 -24.17 5.79
N ASN A 265 -4.51 -24.42 5.09
CA ASN A 265 -3.14 -24.18 5.57
C ASN A 265 -2.47 -22.98 4.90
N THR A 266 -3.25 -22.09 4.31
CA THR A 266 -2.75 -20.86 3.67
C THR A 266 -3.35 -19.65 4.37
N ILE A 267 -2.48 -18.72 4.75
CA ILE A 267 -2.91 -17.39 5.21
C ILE A 267 -3.13 -16.53 3.97
N VAL A 268 -4.36 -16.04 3.81
CA VAL A 268 -4.70 -15.09 2.75
C VAL A 268 -4.97 -13.73 3.39
N VAL A 269 -4.19 -12.72 2.99
CA VAL A 269 -4.40 -11.34 3.41
C VAL A 269 -4.91 -10.54 2.23
N PHE A 270 -6.07 -9.93 2.38
CA PHE A 270 -6.60 -8.93 1.45
C PHE A 270 -6.47 -7.55 2.09
N THR A 271 -5.89 -6.61 1.35
CA THR A 271 -5.85 -5.20 1.76
C THR A 271 -5.68 -4.30 0.54
N THR A 272 -5.71 -2.98 0.75
CA THR A 272 -5.45 -1.98 -0.27
C THR A 272 -4.35 -1.02 0.20
N ASP A 273 -3.65 -0.38 -0.73
CA ASP A 273 -2.50 0.46 -0.39
C ASP A 273 -2.87 1.90 0.00
N ASN A 274 -4.07 2.34 -0.34
CA ASN A 274 -4.63 3.65 0.04
C ASN A 274 -6.12 3.70 -0.29
N GLY A 275 -6.77 4.76 0.16
CA GLY A 275 -8.17 5.01 -0.13
C GLY A 275 -8.46 5.27 -1.61
N CYS A 276 -9.74 5.43 -1.93
CA CYS A 276 -10.21 5.67 -3.29
C CYS A 276 -9.63 6.99 -3.85
N SER A 277 -9.21 6.92 -5.10
CA SER A 277 -8.73 8.09 -5.85
C SER A 277 -9.90 8.90 -6.45
N PRO A 278 -9.75 10.21 -6.62
CA PRO A 278 -10.73 11.02 -7.36
C PRO A 278 -10.93 10.53 -8.80
N ALA A 279 -9.96 9.83 -9.39
CA ALA A 279 -10.11 9.23 -10.72
C ALA A 279 -11.23 8.17 -10.78
N GLY A 280 -11.66 7.63 -9.64
CA GLY A 280 -12.79 6.71 -9.54
C GLY A 280 -14.16 7.37 -9.67
N GLY A 281 -14.23 8.71 -9.65
CA GLY A 281 -15.52 9.43 -9.71
C GLY A 281 -16.25 9.41 -8.36
N ILE A 282 -15.55 9.79 -7.28
CA ILE A 282 -16.11 9.76 -5.90
C ILE A 282 -17.43 10.55 -5.78
N PRO A 283 -17.56 11.81 -6.28
CA PRO A 283 -18.82 12.54 -6.18
C PRO A 283 -19.96 11.87 -6.95
N GLU A 284 -19.69 11.35 -8.13
CA GLU A 284 -20.68 10.69 -8.97
C GLU A 284 -21.21 9.40 -8.33
N MET A 285 -20.32 8.62 -7.70
CA MET A 285 -20.71 7.44 -6.94
C MET A 285 -21.52 7.82 -5.69
N ALA A 286 -21.11 8.87 -4.98
CA ALA A 286 -21.83 9.36 -3.79
C ALA A 286 -23.24 9.81 -4.14
N ALA A 287 -23.44 10.47 -5.29
CA ALA A 287 -24.75 10.86 -5.79
C ALA A 287 -25.68 9.67 -6.04
N LYS A 288 -25.13 8.49 -6.25
CA LYS A 288 -25.86 7.21 -6.38
C LYS A 288 -25.99 6.45 -5.06
N GLY A 289 -25.50 7.01 -3.96
CA GLY A 289 -25.56 6.38 -2.64
C GLY A 289 -24.38 5.46 -2.31
N HIS A 290 -23.36 5.40 -3.17
CA HIS A 290 -22.16 4.63 -2.91
C HIS A 290 -21.00 5.53 -2.43
N HIS A 291 -20.58 5.34 -1.18
CA HIS A 291 -19.48 6.09 -0.56
C HIS A 291 -18.21 5.24 -0.53
N ALA A 292 -17.34 5.45 -1.53
CA ALA A 292 -16.15 4.65 -1.76
C ALA A 292 -15.18 4.63 -0.55
N ASN A 293 -15.07 5.72 0.19
CA ASN A 293 -14.27 5.82 1.41
C ASN A 293 -15.13 5.72 2.69
N TYR A 294 -16.35 5.20 2.59
CA TYR A 294 -17.30 5.07 3.69
C TYR A 294 -17.58 6.41 4.35
N ILE A 295 -17.56 6.49 5.68
CA ILE A 295 -17.75 7.75 6.43
C ILE A 295 -16.43 8.51 6.63
N TRP A 296 -15.30 7.91 6.24
CA TRP A 296 -13.99 8.49 6.48
C TRP A 296 -13.78 9.70 5.58
N ARG A 297 -13.41 10.84 6.20
CA ARG A 297 -13.15 12.08 5.48
C ARG A 297 -11.97 11.93 4.53
N GLY A 298 -12.05 12.56 3.36
CA GLY A 298 -10.98 12.62 2.41
C GLY A 298 -10.90 11.43 1.45
N MET A 299 -9.75 11.28 0.84
CA MET A 299 -9.49 10.32 -0.21
C MET A 299 -8.00 10.00 -0.30
N LYS A 300 -7.60 9.16 -1.25
CA LYS A 300 -6.19 8.94 -1.61
C LYS A 300 -5.40 10.25 -1.54
N ALA A 301 -4.17 10.18 -1.06
CA ALA A 301 -3.23 11.28 -0.87
C ALA A 301 -3.37 12.06 0.44
N ASP A 302 -4.51 11.97 1.14
CA ASP A 302 -4.84 12.80 2.30
C ASP A 302 -4.32 12.27 3.63
N LEU A 303 -4.14 13.19 4.60
CA LEU A 303 -3.95 12.84 6.02
C LEU A 303 -5.23 12.38 6.70
N PHE A 304 -6.40 12.75 6.18
CA PHE A 304 -7.67 12.27 6.70
C PHE A 304 -7.82 10.76 6.49
N ASP A 305 -8.61 10.12 7.33
CA ASP A 305 -8.73 8.65 7.35
C ASP A 305 -9.14 8.04 6.01
N GLY A 306 -9.90 8.75 5.18
CA GLY A 306 -10.23 8.32 3.83
C GLY A 306 -9.03 8.09 2.90
N GLY A 307 -7.87 8.62 3.26
CA GLY A 307 -6.63 8.41 2.51
C GLY A 307 -5.90 7.10 2.85
N HIS A 308 -6.01 6.63 4.09
CA HIS A 308 -5.16 5.54 4.60
C HIS A 308 -5.86 4.50 5.47
N ARG A 309 -7.12 4.71 5.86
CA ARG A 309 -7.91 3.68 6.53
C ARG A 309 -8.46 2.74 5.47
N VAL A 310 -7.97 1.51 5.46
CA VAL A 310 -8.15 0.58 4.36
C VAL A 310 -8.77 -0.74 4.82
N PRO A 311 -9.55 -1.41 3.96
CA PRO A 311 -10.05 -2.73 4.30
C PRO A 311 -8.86 -3.68 4.45
N THR A 312 -8.88 -4.50 5.50
CA THR A 312 -7.82 -5.47 5.78
C THR A 312 -8.45 -6.70 6.43
N ILE A 313 -8.31 -7.83 5.75
CA ILE A 313 -8.91 -9.11 6.14
C ILE A 313 -7.84 -10.18 6.12
N VAL A 314 -7.82 -11.03 7.14
CA VAL A 314 -6.94 -12.19 7.22
C VAL A 314 -7.80 -13.45 7.34
N GLU A 315 -7.73 -14.30 6.31
CA GLU A 315 -8.34 -15.62 6.31
C GLU A 315 -7.26 -16.69 6.51
N TRP A 316 -7.43 -17.50 7.54
CA TRP A 316 -6.53 -18.62 7.82
C TRP A 316 -7.31 -19.71 8.58
N VAL A 317 -7.86 -20.65 7.85
CA VAL A 317 -8.82 -21.63 8.38
C VAL A 317 -8.27 -22.39 9.60
N ASN A 318 -7.02 -22.82 9.54
CA ASN A 318 -6.40 -23.61 10.62
C ASN A 318 -5.85 -22.80 11.80
N GLY A 319 -5.79 -21.48 11.70
CA GLY A 319 -5.06 -20.73 12.73
C GLY A 319 -5.58 -19.35 13.08
N ALA A 320 -6.44 -18.75 12.23
CA ALA A 320 -7.06 -17.48 12.54
C ALA A 320 -8.33 -17.65 13.37
N GLY A 321 -8.60 -16.64 14.20
CA GLY A 321 -9.92 -16.45 14.76
C GLY A 321 -10.93 -16.02 13.70
N ARG A 322 -12.16 -15.83 14.13
CA ARG A 322 -13.25 -15.26 13.30
C ARG A 322 -13.86 -14.08 14.01
N GLY A 323 -14.16 -13.06 13.24
CA GLY A 323 -14.86 -11.89 13.73
C GLY A 323 -14.14 -10.59 13.41
N THR A 324 -14.56 -9.53 14.06
CA THR A 324 -14.10 -8.17 13.83
C THR A 324 -13.08 -7.76 14.88
N CYS A 325 -11.95 -7.23 14.44
CA CYS A 325 -10.93 -6.64 15.31
C CYS A 325 -10.98 -5.12 15.17
N ALA A 326 -11.20 -4.43 16.29
CA ALA A 326 -11.31 -2.97 16.33
C ALA A 326 -10.01 -2.27 16.77
N GLN A 327 -8.94 -3.02 17.08
CA GLN A 327 -7.67 -2.39 17.42
C GLN A 327 -7.06 -1.69 16.21
N THR A 328 -6.43 -0.57 16.44
CA THR A 328 -5.68 0.16 15.42
C THR A 328 -4.41 -0.62 15.05
N VAL A 329 -4.26 -0.96 13.79
CA VAL A 329 -3.10 -1.67 13.24
C VAL A 329 -2.59 -0.96 11.98
N CYS A 330 -1.36 -1.24 11.62
CA CYS A 330 -0.73 -0.74 10.40
C CYS A 330 -0.38 -1.91 9.48
N LEU A 331 -0.42 -1.69 8.17
CA LEU A 331 -0.01 -2.73 7.20
C LEU A 331 1.47 -3.13 7.37
N ASN A 332 2.28 -2.27 7.96
CA ASN A 332 3.66 -2.60 8.34
C ASN A 332 3.75 -3.78 9.31
N ASP A 333 2.69 -4.06 10.06
CA ASP A 333 2.67 -5.05 11.14
C ASP A 333 2.73 -6.51 10.64
N PHE A 334 2.47 -6.75 9.38
CA PHE A 334 2.55 -8.09 8.83
C PHE A 334 3.98 -8.66 8.83
N TYR A 335 5.00 -7.82 8.71
CA TYR A 335 6.40 -8.28 8.76
C TYR A 335 6.72 -8.96 10.10
N ALA A 336 6.53 -8.25 11.21
CA ALA A 336 6.78 -8.80 12.55
C ALA A 336 5.85 -9.97 12.89
N SER A 337 4.62 -9.94 12.37
CA SER A 337 3.64 -11.01 12.60
C SER A 337 4.05 -12.32 11.90
N PHE A 338 4.54 -12.24 10.68
CA PHE A 338 5.04 -13.42 9.96
C PHE A 338 6.40 -13.89 10.48
N ALA A 339 7.22 -12.99 10.99
CA ALA A 339 8.43 -13.36 11.73
C ALA A 339 8.07 -14.18 12.98
N ALA A 340 7.11 -13.71 13.78
CA ALA A 340 6.64 -14.41 14.96
C ALA A 340 6.01 -15.77 14.64
N LEU A 341 5.24 -15.86 13.55
CA LEU A 341 4.68 -17.12 13.07
C LEU A 341 5.76 -18.18 12.82
N ASN A 342 6.93 -17.75 12.37
CA ASN A 342 8.07 -18.61 12.06
C ASN A 342 9.10 -18.69 13.20
N HIS A 343 8.76 -18.21 14.39
CA HIS A 343 9.66 -18.19 15.56
C HIS A 343 10.98 -17.47 15.28
N TYR A 344 10.95 -16.49 14.36
CA TYR A 344 12.11 -15.68 14.02
C TYR A 344 12.15 -14.42 14.87
N THR A 345 13.28 -14.17 15.53
CA THR A 345 13.51 -12.96 16.32
C THR A 345 14.08 -11.87 15.42
N LEU A 346 13.38 -10.75 15.32
CA LEU A 346 13.82 -9.58 14.55
C LEU A 346 15.11 -8.98 15.12
N LYS A 347 16.00 -8.55 14.22
CA LYS A 347 17.17 -7.76 14.58
C LYS A 347 16.76 -6.31 14.87
N ASP A 348 17.61 -5.55 15.56
CA ASP A 348 17.35 -4.15 15.89
C ASP A 348 17.15 -3.26 14.64
N ASN A 349 17.85 -3.56 13.56
CA ASN A 349 17.78 -2.83 12.28
C ASN A 349 16.83 -3.47 11.27
N GLU A 350 15.83 -4.20 11.74
CA GLU A 350 14.88 -4.94 10.92
C GLU A 350 13.46 -4.62 11.38
N ALA A 351 12.61 -4.22 10.44
CA ALA A 351 11.18 -3.96 10.69
C ALA A 351 10.92 -3.03 11.89
N GLU A 352 11.62 -1.91 11.95
CA GLU A 352 11.70 -1.00 13.08
C GLU A 352 10.34 -0.40 13.49
N ASP A 353 9.33 -0.45 12.61
CA ASP A 353 7.99 0.07 12.83
C ASP A 353 6.90 -0.99 12.71
N SER A 354 7.28 -2.25 12.84
CA SER A 354 6.37 -3.40 12.71
C SER A 354 6.08 -4.04 14.06
N TYR A 355 4.82 -4.08 14.44
CA TYR A 355 4.34 -4.76 15.64
C TYR A 355 3.81 -6.16 15.29
N ASN A 356 4.03 -7.12 16.17
CA ASN A 356 3.47 -8.45 16.01
C ASN A 356 1.98 -8.45 16.34
N ILE A 357 1.12 -8.52 15.31
CA ILE A 357 -0.34 -8.61 15.46
C ILE A 357 -0.88 -10.05 15.30
N LEU A 358 -0.01 -11.06 15.30
CA LEU A 358 -0.43 -12.46 15.25
C LEU A 358 -1.45 -12.81 16.36
N PRO A 359 -1.33 -12.29 17.60
CA PRO A 359 -2.35 -12.49 18.62
C PRO A 359 -3.76 -12.01 18.20
N LEU A 360 -3.85 -10.91 17.45
CA LEU A 360 -5.13 -10.38 16.92
C LEU A 360 -5.68 -11.25 15.78
N ILE A 361 -4.80 -11.79 14.95
CA ILE A 361 -5.18 -12.72 13.88
C ILE A 361 -5.76 -14.01 14.46
N ARG A 362 -5.18 -14.50 15.57
CA ARG A 362 -5.65 -15.70 16.27
C ARG A 362 -6.92 -15.46 17.09
N ASN A 363 -7.03 -14.25 17.67
CA ASN A 363 -8.19 -13.85 18.46
C ASN A 363 -8.47 -12.35 18.25
N PRO A 364 -9.50 -11.97 17.45
CA PRO A 364 -9.80 -10.58 17.16
C PRO A 364 -10.18 -9.74 18.39
N HIS A 365 -10.52 -10.39 19.49
CA HIS A 365 -10.85 -9.75 20.77
C HIS A 365 -9.70 -9.76 21.77
N HIS A 366 -8.48 -10.13 21.34
CA HIS A 366 -7.30 -10.14 22.18
C HIS A 366 -7.05 -8.76 22.82
N MET A 367 -6.68 -8.78 24.09
CA MET A 367 -6.30 -7.60 24.87
C MET A 367 -4.98 -7.91 25.59
N PRO A 368 -4.16 -6.90 25.93
CA PRO A 368 -4.34 -5.46 25.73
C PRO A 368 -4.07 -5.00 24.27
N THR A 369 -4.19 -3.70 24.04
CA THR A 369 -3.80 -3.05 22.79
C THR A 369 -2.33 -3.33 22.48
N ILE A 370 -2.05 -3.76 21.24
CA ILE A 370 -0.70 -4.13 20.83
C ILE A 370 0.11 -2.91 20.42
N ARG A 371 -0.45 -2.08 19.55
CA ARG A 371 0.25 -0.94 18.98
C ARG A 371 0.05 0.31 19.82
N GLU A 372 1.16 0.98 20.19
CA GLU A 372 1.11 2.23 20.94
C GLU A 372 0.46 3.35 20.11
N ALA A 373 0.91 3.53 18.87
CA ALA A 373 0.43 4.57 17.97
C ALA A 373 0.67 4.16 16.52
N THR A 374 -0.02 4.86 15.59
CA THR A 374 0.25 4.78 14.15
C THR A 374 0.61 6.16 13.60
N VAL A 375 1.56 6.22 12.67
CA VAL A 375 1.92 7.43 11.95
C VAL A 375 1.45 7.32 10.52
N HIS A 376 0.84 8.40 10.02
CA HIS A 376 0.32 8.49 8.66
C HIS A 376 1.06 9.58 7.90
N HIS A 377 1.23 9.40 6.62
CA HIS A 377 2.01 10.27 5.77
C HIS A 377 1.23 10.57 4.49
N SER A 378 1.07 11.86 4.18
CA SER A 378 0.35 12.28 2.97
C SER A 378 1.24 12.20 1.74
N ILE A 379 0.66 12.43 0.55
CA ILE A 379 1.42 12.52 -0.70
C ILE A 379 2.49 13.63 -0.64
N ARG A 380 2.23 14.69 0.10
CA ARG A 380 3.18 15.81 0.27
C ARG A 380 4.23 15.54 1.35
N GLY A 381 4.15 14.39 2.01
CA GLY A 381 5.07 14.05 3.07
C GLY A 381 4.74 14.72 4.41
N GLU A 382 3.53 15.20 4.59
CA GLU A 382 3.06 15.74 5.87
C GLU A 382 2.64 14.59 6.79
N PHE A 383 2.69 14.83 8.11
CA PHE A 383 2.52 13.81 9.12
C PHE A 383 1.19 13.91 9.86
N ALA A 384 0.64 12.76 10.23
CA ALA A 384 -0.36 12.62 11.26
C ALA A 384 0.03 11.46 12.17
N ILE A 385 -0.36 11.54 13.45
CA ILE A 385 -0.15 10.47 14.43
C ILE A 385 -1.45 10.18 15.16
N ARG A 386 -1.75 8.90 15.33
CA ARG A 386 -2.90 8.41 16.09
C ARG A 386 -2.46 7.56 17.26
N LYS A 387 -2.90 7.93 18.45
CA LYS A 387 -2.75 7.15 19.68
C LYS A 387 -4.09 7.04 20.38
N GLY A 388 -4.57 5.81 20.59
CA GLY A 388 -5.90 5.60 21.15
C GLY A 388 -6.98 6.26 20.29
N ASP A 389 -7.83 7.06 20.91
CA ASP A 389 -8.91 7.77 20.24
C ASP A 389 -8.47 9.09 19.58
N TRP A 390 -7.25 9.54 19.82
CA TRP A 390 -6.78 10.85 19.41
C TRP A 390 -5.90 10.82 18.17
N LYS A 391 -6.16 11.73 17.24
CA LYS A 391 -5.39 11.89 16.01
C LYS A 391 -4.96 13.34 15.84
N LEU A 392 -3.64 13.55 15.74
CA LEU A 392 -3.02 14.85 15.47
C LEU A 392 -2.54 14.89 14.03
N LEU A 393 -3.00 15.87 13.26
CA LEU A 393 -2.48 16.21 11.93
C LEU A 393 -1.53 17.40 12.06
N CYS A 394 -0.28 17.24 11.66
CA CYS A 394 0.73 18.30 11.66
C CYS A 394 0.65 19.12 10.36
N SER A 395 -0.54 19.58 10.04
CA SER A 395 -0.86 20.34 8.83
C SER A 395 -2.16 21.12 9.04
N PRO A 396 -2.31 22.33 8.47
CA PRO A 396 -3.59 23.04 8.45
C PRO A 396 -4.58 22.50 7.39
N SER A 397 -4.12 21.65 6.48
CA SER A 397 -4.85 21.23 5.29
C SER A 397 -5.11 19.71 5.27
N SER A 398 -5.66 19.20 4.15
CA SER A 398 -5.77 17.76 3.90
C SER A 398 -4.40 17.08 3.77
N GLY A 399 -3.35 17.83 3.50
CA GLY A 399 -2.04 17.31 3.13
C GLY A 399 -1.99 16.66 1.75
N GLY A 400 -3.11 16.61 1.04
CA GLY A 400 -3.26 15.87 -0.20
C GLY A 400 -4.17 16.52 -1.24
N TRP A 401 -5.26 15.85 -1.60
CA TRP A 401 -6.08 16.22 -2.74
C TRP A 401 -7.48 16.70 -2.40
N SER A 402 -8.00 16.43 -1.20
CA SER A 402 -9.29 16.93 -0.79
C SER A 402 -9.19 18.34 -0.20
N TYR A 403 -10.37 18.98 -0.04
CA TYR A 403 -10.47 20.29 0.60
C TYR A 403 -10.19 20.22 2.12
N PRO A 404 -9.46 21.16 2.69
CA PRO A 404 -8.70 22.24 2.04
C PRO A 404 -7.44 21.68 1.36
N LYS A 405 -7.31 21.92 0.04
CA LYS A 405 -6.25 21.36 -0.77
C LYS A 405 -5.03 22.28 -0.79
N PRO A 406 -3.87 21.81 -0.30
CA PRO A 406 -2.64 22.59 -0.34
C PRO A 406 -2.26 22.98 -1.78
N GLY A 407 -1.82 24.22 -1.95
CA GLY A 407 -1.46 24.76 -3.25
C GLY A 407 -2.63 25.27 -4.07
N VAL A 408 -3.88 24.93 -3.72
CA VAL A 408 -5.11 25.36 -4.40
C VAL A 408 -5.92 26.29 -3.50
N ASP A 409 -6.31 25.83 -2.30
CA ASP A 409 -7.16 26.58 -1.37
C ASP A 409 -6.32 27.46 -0.43
N LYS A 410 -5.40 28.24 -1.00
CA LYS A 410 -4.37 29.00 -0.25
C LYS A 410 -4.97 30.00 0.72
N GLU A 411 -6.01 30.74 0.32
CA GLU A 411 -6.65 31.74 1.16
C GLU A 411 -7.38 31.10 2.35
N ALA A 412 -8.10 30.00 2.11
CA ALA A 412 -8.77 29.24 3.16
C ALA A 412 -7.75 28.68 4.17
N ILE A 413 -6.69 28.07 3.68
CA ILE A 413 -5.64 27.46 4.51
C ILE A 413 -4.93 28.52 5.38
N ALA A 414 -4.69 29.71 4.85
CA ALA A 414 -4.06 30.80 5.58
C ALA A 414 -4.87 31.27 6.82
N GLN A 415 -6.18 31.01 6.84
CA GLN A 415 -7.08 31.33 7.95
C GLN A 415 -7.23 30.16 8.95
N LEU A 416 -6.71 28.98 8.64
CA LEU A 416 -6.86 27.78 9.47
C LEU A 416 -5.75 27.70 10.53
N PRO A 417 -6.02 27.00 11.66
CA PRO A 417 -4.97 26.63 12.60
C PRO A 417 -3.86 25.81 11.94
N PRO A 418 -2.63 25.91 12.44
CA PRO A 418 -1.49 25.20 11.83
C PRO A 418 -1.54 23.67 11.98
N ILE A 419 -2.33 23.19 12.95
CA ILE A 419 -2.49 21.77 13.27
C ILE A 419 -3.97 21.44 13.47
N GLN A 420 -4.28 20.14 13.44
CA GLN A 420 -5.64 19.64 13.65
C GLN A 420 -5.61 18.49 14.66
N LEU A 421 -6.50 18.52 15.64
CA LEU A 421 -6.68 17.43 16.61
C LEU A 421 -8.13 16.94 16.53
N TYR A 422 -8.30 15.63 16.38
CA TYR A 422 -9.61 14.98 16.32
C TYR A 422 -9.71 13.85 17.33
N ASN A 423 -10.87 13.75 18.00
CA ASN A 423 -11.25 12.57 18.75
C ASN A 423 -11.94 11.59 17.80
N MET A 424 -11.25 10.54 17.38
CA MET A 424 -11.75 9.62 16.36
C MET A 424 -12.90 8.72 16.84
N LYS A 425 -13.10 8.61 18.15
CA LYS A 425 -14.24 7.88 18.71
C LYS A 425 -15.51 8.70 18.60
N ASP A 426 -15.47 9.97 19.00
CA ASP A 426 -16.63 10.86 19.04
C ASP A 426 -16.86 11.57 17.70
N ASP A 427 -15.81 11.78 16.93
CA ASP A 427 -15.79 12.48 15.64
C ASP A 427 -15.00 11.70 14.58
N PRO A 428 -15.48 10.51 14.17
CA PRO A 428 -14.76 9.66 13.20
C PRO A 428 -14.66 10.28 11.81
N THR A 429 -15.44 11.33 11.53
CA THR A 429 -15.44 12.05 10.26
C THR A 429 -14.49 13.24 10.24
N GLU A 430 -13.71 13.45 11.32
CA GLU A 430 -12.70 14.52 11.42
C GLU A 430 -13.28 15.91 11.05
N SER A 431 -14.41 16.25 11.67
CA SER A 431 -15.18 17.45 11.34
C SER A 431 -14.92 18.62 12.29
N LYS A 432 -14.53 18.35 13.54
CA LYS A 432 -14.32 19.36 14.58
C LYS A 432 -12.89 19.33 15.10
N ASN A 433 -12.08 20.30 14.70
CA ASN A 433 -10.73 20.49 15.22
C ASN A 433 -10.77 21.03 16.64
N VAL A 434 -10.32 20.23 17.60
CA VAL A 434 -10.34 20.55 19.05
C VAL A 434 -8.93 20.79 19.62
N TYR A 435 -7.97 21.18 18.79
CA TYR A 435 -6.58 21.34 19.23
C TYR A 435 -6.41 22.38 20.35
N GLN A 436 -7.21 23.44 20.36
CA GLN A 436 -7.16 24.45 21.42
C GLN A 436 -7.74 23.98 22.74
N GLU A 437 -8.67 23.02 22.69
CA GLU A 437 -9.36 22.51 23.89
C GLU A 437 -8.50 21.48 24.65
N HIS A 438 -7.52 20.88 23.96
CA HIS A 438 -6.69 19.78 24.48
C HIS A 438 -5.18 19.99 24.20
N PRO A 439 -4.58 21.08 24.69
CA PRO A 439 -3.15 21.34 24.44
C PRO A 439 -2.22 20.24 24.97
N GLU A 440 -2.62 19.59 26.07
CA GLU A 440 -1.86 18.48 26.67
C GLU A 440 -1.80 17.26 25.76
N ILE A 441 -2.88 16.96 25.04
CA ILE A 441 -2.91 15.85 24.09
C ILE A 441 -2.07 16.18 22.85
N VAL A 442 -2.18 17.40 22.34
CA VAL A 442 -1.34 17.89 21.24
C VAL A 442 0.14 17.73 21.58
N SER A 443 0.54 18.17 22.79
CA SER A 443 1.92 18.06 23.25
C SER A 443 2.37 16.60 23.36
N GLU A 444 1.56 15.73 23.94
CA GLU A 444 1.86 14.30 24.07
C GLU A 444 2.10 13.65 22.71
N LEU A 445 1.19 13.86 21.76
CA LEU A 445 1.28 13.24 20.43
C LEU A 445 2.44 13.80 19.63
N LYS A 446 2.72 15.08 19.75
CA LYS A 446 3.85 15.72 19.10
C LYS A 446 5.19 15.20 19.65
N ASP A 447 5.30 15.07 20.96
CA ASP A 447 6.48 14.51 21.62
C ASP A 447 6.72 13.06 21.22
N LEU A 448 5.65 12.26 21.12
CA LEU A 448 5.75 10.86 20.68
C LEU A 448 6.24 10.76 19.23
N LEU A 449 5.71 11.60 18.34
CA LEU A 449 6.15 11.63 16.94
C LEU A 449 7.63 12.05 16.84
N GLN A 450 8.04 13.07 17.59
CA GLN A 450 9.45 13.48 17.66
C GLN A 450 10.36 12.34 18.13
N LYS A 451 9.94 11.61 19.18
CA LYS A 451 10.65 10.45 19.67
C LYS A 451 10.85 9.39 18.57
N TYR A 452 9.79 9.06 17.84
CA TYR A 452 9.87 8.08 16.74
C TYR A 452 10.82 8.53 15.63
N ILE A 453 10.84 9.81 15.33
CA ILE A 453 11.77 10.38 14.33
C ILE A 453 13.22 10.28 14.81
N ARG A 454 13.49 10.71 16.04
CA ARG A 454 14.86 10.71 16.61
C ARG A 454 15.41 9.33 16.82
N GLU A 455 14.60 8.41 17.30
CA GLU A 455 15.05 7.04 17.62
C GLU A 455 15.16 6.13 16.39
N GLY A 456 14.68 6.57 15.22
CA GLY A 456 14.73 5.76 14.00
C GLY A 456 13.89 4.50 14.06
N ARG A 457 12.98 4.42 15.05
CA ARG A 457 12.03 3.34 15.26
C ARG A 457 10.84 3.77 16.09
N SER A 458 9.72 3.07 15.96
CA SER A 458 8.52 3.24 16.81
C SER A 458 8.28 2.07 17.75
N THR A 459 8.88 0.91 17.47
CA THR A 459 8.81 -0.27 18.35
C THR A 459 9.91 -0.23 19.43
N PRO A 460 9.74 -0.93 20.56
CA PRO A 460 10.80 -1.07 21.53
C PRO A 460 12.06 -1.70 20.95
N GLY A 461 13.23 -1.18 21.30
CA GLY A 461 14.50 -1.72 20.85
C GLY A 461 15.59 -0.63 20.79
N LYS A 462 16.75 -1.00 20.27
CA LYS A 462 17.87 -0.10 20.13
C LYS A 462 17.60 0.92 19.04
N ALA A 463 17.88 2.20 19.32
CA ALA A 463 17.74 3.29 18.36
C ALA A 463 18.47 3.01 17.05
N GLN A 464 17.86 3.40 15.95
CA GLN A 464 18.36 3.27 14.60
C GLN A 464 18.44 4.66 13.95
N SER A 465 19.01 4.75 12.77
CA SER A 465 19.05 5.99 11.98
C SER A 465 18.04 5.93 10.85
N ASN A 466 17.50 7.10 10.49
CA ASN A 466 16.75 7.27 9.26
C ASN A 466 17.72 7.31 8.07
N ASP A 467 17.26 6.88 6.89
CA ASP A 467 18.03 7.05 5.65
C ASP A 467 18.01 8.53 5.26
N ALA A 468 19.10 9.00 4.68
CA ALA A 468 19.28 10.39 4.28
C ALA A 468 19.16 11.40 5.44
N VAL A 469 19.26 12.68 5.12
CA VAL A 469 19.38 13.78 6.08
C VAL A 469 18.18 13.84 7.02
N ASN A 470 18.44 14.00 8.31
CA ASN A 470 17.40 14.12 9.35
C ASN A 470 16.62 15.45 9.30
N LYS A 471 16.89 16.31 8.33
CA LYS A 471 16.22 17.60 8.16
C LYS A 471 15.51 17.63 6.82
N TRP A 472 14.19 17.68 6.85
CA TRP A 472 13.37 17.94 5.67
C TRP A 472 12.18 18.82 6.05
N GLU A 473 11.67 19.55 5.06
CA GLU A 473 10.66 20.60 5.26
C GLU A 473 9.44 20.14 6.06
N GLN A 474 9.02 18.90 5.87
CA GLN A 474 7.81 18.36 6.47
C GLN A 474 7.87 18.24 7.99
N ILE A 475 9.07 18.23 8.58
CA ILE A 475 9.23 18.08 10.04
C ILE A 475 9.60 19.38 10.74
N LYS A 476 9.80 20.49 10.02
CA LYS A 476 10.15 21.79 10.62
C LYS A 476 9.14 22.25 11.68
N GLY A 477 7.87 21.97 11.54
CA GLY A 477 6.85 22.30 12.51
C GLY A 477 6.67 21.26 13.62
N ILE A 478 7.41 20.14 13.57
CA ILE A 478 7.31 19.03 14.51
C ILE A 478 8.52 18.97 15.42
N MET A 479 9.73 19.03 14.82
CA MET A 479 10.99 18.99 15.56
C MET A 479 11.29 20.37 16.14
N HIS A 480 11.68 20.41 17.41
CA HIS A 480 12.29 21.60 17.96
C HIS A 480 13.67 21.77 17.30
N ASP A 481 13.97 23.00 16.90
CA ASP A 481 15.32 23.34 16.47
C ASP A 481 16.23 23.22 17.70
N ASP A 482 17.09 22.21 17.71
CA ASP A 482 18.20 22.07 18.66
C ASP A 482 19.38 22.96 18.21
#